data_09f5b978a4c1cd6998a52fe6ec345273
#
_entry.id   09f5b978a4c1cd6998a52fe6ec345273
#
_cell.length_a   1.000
_cell.length_b   1.000
_cell.length_c   1.000
_cell.angle_alpha   90.00
_cell.angle_beta   90.00
_cell.angle_gamma   90.00
#
_symmetry.space_group_name_H-M   'P 1'
#
loop_
_entity.id
_entity.type
_entity.pdbx_description
1 polymer ?
#
loop_
_entity_poly.entity_id
_entity_poly.type
_entity_poly.pdbx_seq_one_letter_code
_entity_poly.pdbx_strand_id
1 'polypeptide(L)'
;MIQLPVILGLALAVTLASAPEKTAPADDTPTISINTYTLPPCLTASLPDGILRAEQAGIINLDYTPGDEKTYYFDAGGAPVNKATAGGYYRVVLGKTADGRDVIQDYYQDNGKPQSAPIILKKEAKLHDFDSGMSDSRIVWYREDGSVLATQDYKGGADLGRHNYYQNGILAAQSALPFDIAKEDGDPYAAVGDISRGNRYYYPDGRIMAFEDLEDADNFELLYYRADGSPLMHFRTSEDDSGDRSTWNANGDYVAEETVQAEIDAVTARREELQSAVHREIP
;
A
#
# COMPACT_ATOMS: atom_id res chain seq x y z
N MET A 1 11.12 16.94 -6.53
CA MET A 1 11.40 15.97 -5.46
C MET A 1 10.07 15.61 -4.84
N ILE A 2 9.46 14.54 -5.34
CA ILE A 2 8.18 14.05 -4.82
C ILE A 2 8.48 13.47 -3.46
N GLN A 3 8.24 14.25 -2.39
CA GLN A 3 8.22 13.66 -1.06
C GLN A 3 6.89 12.93 -0.92
N LEU A 4 6.95 11.61 -1.05
CA LEU A 4 5.90 10.78 -0.47
C LEU A 4 5.74 11.17 0.98
N PRO A 5 4.50 11.29 1.46
CA PRO A 5 4.29 11.13 2.87
C PRO A 5 4.93 9.78 3.20
N VAL A 6 5.95 9.84 4.03
CA VAL A 6 6.60 8.67 4.56
C VAL A 6 5.49 7.72 4.97
N ILE A 7 5.36 6.58 4.25
CA ILE A 7 4.80 5.40 4.90
C ILE A 7 5.75 5.24 6.06
N LEU A 8 5.35 5.72 7.23
CA LEU A 8 6.16 5.71 8.42
C LEU A 8 6.23 4.26 8.85
N GLY A 9 6.98 3.48 8.07
CA GLY A 9 7.50 2.23 8.54
C GLY A 9 8.50 2.60 9.61
N LEU A 10 8.04 2.75 10.85
CA LEU A 10 8.90 2.65 11.98
C LEU A 10 9.48 1.24 11.88
N ALA A 11 10.66 1.13 11.28
CA ALA A 11 11.47 -0.06 11.38
C ALA A 11 11.90 -0.12 12.86
N LEU A 12 10.99 -0.59 13.70
CA LEU A 12 11.35 -1.04 15.03
C LEU A 12 12.15 -2.31 14.76
N ALA A 13 13.47 -2.18 14.76
CA ALA A 13 14.36 -3.31 14.93
C ALA A 13 14.10 -3.83 16.36
N VAL A 14 13.09 -4.70 16.49
CA VAL A 14 12.87 -5.45 17.73
C VAL A 14 14.03 -6.41 17.83
N THR A 15 15.08 -6.00 18.52
CA THR A 15 16.08 -6.91 19.03
C THR A 15 15.38 -7.76 20.08
N LEU A 16 14.98 -8.97 19.67
CA LEU A 16 14.40 -9.96 20.56
C LEU A 16 15.41 -10.30 21.66
N ALA A 17 15.24 -9.67 22.80
CA ALA A 17 15.88 -10.15 24.02
C ALA A 17 15.18 -11.43 24.42
N SER A 18 15.92 -12.54 24.44
CA SER A 18 15.45 -13.83 24.93
C SER A 18 14.94 -13.68 26.36
N ALA A 19 13.65 -13.91 26.57
CA ALA A 19 13.06 -13.95 27.88
C ALA A 19 13.62 -15.16 28.67
N PRO A 20 13.82 -15.04 29.98
CA PRO A 20 14.28 -16.17 30.79
C PRO A 20 13.24 -17.27 30.84
N GLU A 21 13.70 -18.49 30.62
CA GLU A 21 12.97 -19.74 30.66
C GLU A 21 12.18 -19.89 32.00
N LYS A 22 10.87 -19.73 31.91
CA LYS A 22 9.96 -19.94 33.02
C LYS A 22 9.57 -21.41 32.99
N THR A 23 10.15 -22.23 33.89
CA THR A 23 9.78 -23.63 34.11
C THR A 23 8.28 -23.73 34.38
N ALA A 24 7.57 -24.39 33.47
CA ALA A 24 6.15 -24.65 33.58
C ALA A 24 5.84 -25.60 34.76
N PRO A 25 4.79 -25.35 35.54
CA PRO A 25 4.21 -26.38 36.42
C PRO A 25 3.42 -27.41 35.59
N ALA A 26 3.44 -28.67 36.04
CA ALA A 26 2.82 -29.78 35.37
C ALA A 26 1.29 -29.65 35.25
N ASP A 27 0.83 -29.87 34.06
CA ASP A 27 -0.37 -30.59 33.63
C ASP A 27 -1.69 -30.37 34.41
N ASP A 28 -2.43 -29.37 33.97
CA ASP A 28 -3.90 -29.31 33.98
C ASP A 28 -4.33 -28.31 32.89
N THR A 29 -3.91 -28.57 31.65
CA THR A 29 -4.32 -27.74 30.53
C THR A 29 -5.69 -28.23 30.07
N PRO A 30 -6.76 -27.41 30.21
CA PRO A 30 -7.97 -27.68 29.47
C PRO A 30 -7.62 -27.61 28.00
N THR A 31 -7.89 -28.67 27.27
CA THR A 31 -7.82 -28.69 25.82
C THR A 31 -8.84 -27.65 25.30
N ILE A 32 -8.43 -26.38 25.21
CA ILE A 32 -9.21 -25.39 24.54
C ILE A 32 -9.02 -25.68 23.05
N SER A 33 -9.97 -26.43 22.52
CA SER A 33 -10.21 -26.49 21.09
C SER A 33 -10.53 -25.07 20.66
N ILE A 34 -9.52 -24.28 20.26
CA ILE A 34 -9.73 -22.98 19.67
C ILE A 34 -10.19 -23.25 18.24
N ASN A 35 -11.50 -23.42 18.14
CA ASN A 35 -12.19 -23.37 16.88
C ASN A 35 -11.84 -22.06 16.18
N THR A 36 -11.13 -22.20 15.06
CA THR A 36 -11.10 -21.25 13.95
C THR A 36 -11.01 -19.79 14.37
N TYR A 37 -9.78 -19.26 14.40
CA TYR A 37 -9.58 -17.82 14.31
C TYR A 37 -10.34 -17.33 13.07
N THR A 38 -11.41 -16.59 13.30
CA THR A 38 -12.22 -16.04 12.22
C THR A 38 -11.56 -14.74 11.80
N LEU A 39 -11.01 -14.73 10.60
CA LEU A 39 -10.49 -13.52 9.98
C LEU A 39 -11.50 -12.38 10.05
N PRO A 40 -11.08 -11.15 10.36
CA PRO A 40 -11.92 -10.00 10.17
C PRO A 40 -12.48 -9.98 8.75
N PRO A 41 -13.77 -9.65 8.56
CA PRO A 41 -14.40 -9.66 7.23
C PRO A 41 -13.63 -8.85 6.17
N CYS A 42 -12.97 -7.77 6.59
CA CYS A 42 -12.14 -6.95 5.70
C CYS A 42 -10.90 -7.67 5.15
N LEU A 43 -10.46 -8.77 5.79
CA LEU A 43 -9.32 -9.57 5.34
C LEU A 43 -9.75 -10.82 4.55
N THR A 44 -11.02 -11.23 4.66
CA THR A 44 -11.58 -12.40 3.95
C THR A 44 -12.32 -12.05 2.68
N ALA A 45 -12.71 -10.80 2.50
CA ALA A 45 -13.41 -10.35 1.31
C ALA A 45 -12.51 -10.50 0.08
N SER A 46 -13.05 -11.08 -0.98
CA SER A 46 -12.39 -11.07 -2.29
C SER A 46 -12.23 -9.63 -2.74
N LEU A 47 -11.00 -9.22 -3.07
CA LEU A 47 -10.76 -7.89 -3.63
C LEU A 47 -11.42 -7.78 -5.01
N PRO A 48 -12.15 -6.68 -5.29
CA PRO A 48 -12.68 -6.42 -6.60
C PRO A 48 -11.56 -6.32 -7.66
N ASP A 49 -11.84 -6.72 -8.90
CA ASP A 49 -10.88 -6.60 -10.01
C ASP A 49 -10.35 -5.16 -10.18
N GLY A 50 -11.17 -4.15 -9.90
CA GLY A 50 -10.79 -2.73 -9.93
C GLY A 50 -9.69 -2.33 -8.93
N ILE A 51 -9.41 -3.17 -7.92
CA ILE A 51 -8.32 -3.00 -6.97
C ILE A 51 -7.24 -4.05 -7.22
N LEU A 52 -7.64 -5.30 -7.39
CA LEU A 52 -6.74 -6.44 -7.44
C LEU A 52 -5.84 -6.44 -8.69
N ARG A 53 -6.39 -6.05 -9.85
CA ARG A 53 -5.68 -6.09 -11.13
C ARG A 53 -5.17 -4.73 -11.53
N ALA A 54 -3.87 -4.62 -11.72
CA ALA A 54 -3.19 -3.39 -12.10
C ALA A 54 -3.82 -2.69 -13.31
N GLU A 55 -4.14 -3.43 -14.37
CA GLU A 55 -4.75 -2.89 -15.59
C GLU A 55 -6.14 -2.27 -15.34
N GLN A 56 -6.93 -2.81 -14.41
CA GLN A 56 -8.22 -2.27 -14.02
C GLN A 56 -8.07 -1.05 -13.10
N ALA A 57 -7.16 -1.14 -12.13
CA ALA A 57 -6.84 -0.03 -11.23
C ALA A 57 -6.24 1.17 -11.97
N GLY A 58 -5.56 0.92 -13.09
CA GLY A 58 -4.97 1.95 -13.96
C GLY A 58 -5.97 2.70 -14.85
N ILE A 59 -7.24 2.29 -14.89
CA ILE A 59 -8.26 2.97 -15.70
C ILE A 59 -8.65 4.28 -15.02
N ILE A 60 -8.37 5.40 -15.70
CA ILE A 60 -8.74 6.76 -15.26
C ILE A 60 -9.65 7.37 -16.30
N ASN A 61 -10.83 7.79 -15.87
CA ASN A 61 -11.78 8.57 -16.68
C ASN A 61 -11.92 9.96 -16.06
N LEU A 62 -11.27 10.95 -16.67
CA LEU A 62 -11.37 12.35 -16.26
C LEU A 62 -12.18 13.14 -17.28
N ASP A 63 -13.07 13.98 -16.77
CA ASP A 63 -13.84 14.91 -17.61
C ASP A 63 -13.10 16.25 -17.66
N TYR A 64 -12.59 16.62 -18.86
CA TYR A 64 -11.89 17.85 -19.10
C TYR A 64 -12.04 18.32 -20.56
N THR A 65 -11.89 19.62 -20.76
CA THR A 65 -11.82 20.21 -22.10
C THR A 65 -10.34 20.30 -22.51
N PRO A 66 -9.94 19.68 -23.62
CA PRO A 66 -8.58 19.82 -24.15
C PRO A 66 -8.21 21.28 -24.38
N GLY A 67 -6.98 21.64 -24.10
CA GLY A 67 -6.42 22.95 -24.27
C GLY A 67 -5.15 22.95 -25.13
N ASP A 68 -4.49 24.11 -25.23
CA ASP A 68 -3.18 24.19 -25.88
C ASP A 68 -2.15 23.42 -25.05
N GLU A 69 -1.48 22.47 -25.67
CA GLU A 69 -0.45 21.67 -24.99
C GLU A 69 0.74 22.56 -24.62
N LYS A 70 1.11 22.51 -23.34
CA LYS A 70 2.31 23.14 -22.79
C LYS A 70 3.15 22.08 -22.12
N THR A 71 4.45 22.11 -22.40
CA THR A 71 5.40 21.15 -21.83
C THR A 71 6.31 21.83 -20.83
N TYR A 72 6.50 21.17 -19.70
CA TYR A 72 7.43 21.55 -18.63
C TYR A 72 8.42 20.40 -18.42
N TYR A 73 9.67 20.73 -18.16
CA TYR A 73 10.74 19.75 -18.00
C TYR A 73 11.24 19.73 -16.56
N PHE A 74 11.62 18.56 -16.11
CA PHE A 74 12.16 18.30 -14.76
C PHE A 74 13.37 17.39 -14.88
N ASP A 75 14.37 17.58 -14.03
CA ASP A 75 15.49 16.66 -13.94
C ASP A 75 15.09 15.34 -13.22
N ALA A 76 16.03 14.40 -13.08
CA ALA A 76 15.80 13.13 -12.41
C ALA A 76 15.39 13.27 -10.93
N GLY A 77 15.67 14.40 -10.30
CA GLY A 77 15.25 14.72 -8.95
C GLY A 77 13.92 15.47 -8.87
N GLY A 78 13.23 15.70 -10.01
CA GLY A 78 11.96 16.45 -10.07
C GLY A 78 12.12 17.97 -9.98
N ALA A 79 13.35 18.50 -10.03
CA ALA A 79 13.55 19.94 -10.06
C ALA A 79 13.25 20.50 -11.47
N PRO A 80 12.57 21.67 -11.59
CA PRO A 80 12.23 22.23 -12.88
C PRO A 80 13.48 22.67 -13.64
N VAL A 81 13.53 22.34 -14.94
CA VAL A 81 14.61 22.70 -15.86
C VAL A 81 14.05 23.27 -17.16
N ASN A 82 14.88 24.00 -17.92
CA ASN A 82 14.42 24.70 -19.17
C ASN A 82 14.41 23.77 -20.40
N LYS A 83 14.97 22.57 -20.31
CA LYS A 83 15.08 21.62 -21.42
C LYS A 83 15.19 20.19 -20.91
N ALA A 84 14.94 19.23 -21.78
CA ALA A 84 15.09 17.82 -21.52
C ALA A 84 16.48 17.46 -20.97
N THR A 85 16.52 16.56 -19.98
CA THR A 85 17.73 16.00 -19.34
C THR A 85 17.58 14.48 -19.22
N ALA A 86 18.66 13.74 -19.42
CA ALA A 86 18.65 12.29 -19.29
C ALA A 86 18.16 11.87 -17.89
N GLY A 87 17.33 10.83 -17.81
CA GLY A 87 16.71 10.34 -16.57
C GLY A 87 15.66 11.28 -15.97
N GLY A 88 15.33 12.38 -16.64
CA GLY A 88 14.34 13.34 -16.17
C GLY A 88 12.92 13.02 -16.62
N TYR A 89 12.03 13.97 -16.35
CA TYR A 89 10.61 13.88 -16.68
C TYR A 89 10.14 15.09 -17.47
N TYR A 90 9.02 14.95 -18.17
CA TYR A 90 8.32 16.10 -18.71
C TYR A 90 6.82 15.98 -18.44
N ARG A 91 6.22 17.13 -18.18
CA ARG A 91 4.79 17.29 -17.92
C ARG A 91 4.12 17.94 -19.13
N VAL A 92 3.02 17.36 -19.57
CA VAL A 92 2.15 17.95 -20.59
C VAL A 92 0.86 18.41 -19.92
N VAL A 93 0.48 19.66 -20.17
CA VAL A 93 -0.85 20.17 -19.79
C VAL A 93 -1.83 19.74 -20.86
N LEU A 94 -2.78 18.89 -20.50
CA LEU A 94 -3.77 18.30 -21.42
C LEU A 94 -4.98 19.22 -21.63
N GLY A 95 -5.35 20.01 -20.61
CA GLY A 95 -6.53 20.88 -20.65
C GLY A 95 -7.00 21.29 -19.27
N LYS A 96 -8.31 21.58 -19.17
CA LYS A 96 -8.93 22.02 -17.91
C LYS A 96 -10.24 21.31 -17.63
N THR A 97 -10.51 21.06 -16.37
CA THR A 97 -11.83 20.65 -15.88
C THR A 97 -12.85 21.80 -16.02
N ALA A 98 -14.14 21.50 -15.88
CA ALA A 98 -15.20 22.50 -15.98
C ALA A 98 -15.07 23.64 -14.94
N ASP A 99 -14.49 23.36 -13.77
CA ASP A 99 -14.22 24.35 -12.71
C ASP A 99 -12.84 25.03 -12.85
N GLY A 100 -12.11 24.77 -13.95
CA GLY A 100 -10.90 25.47 -14.36
C GLY A 100 -9.59 24.94 -13.81
N ARG A 101 -9.59 23.78 -13.17
CA ARG A 101 -8.36 23.12 -12.71
C ARG A 101 -7.58 22.54 -13.88
N ASP A 102 -6.25 22.55 -13.81
CA ASP A 102 -5.40 21.97 -14.83
C ASP A 102 -5.44 20.43 -14.77
N VAL A 103 -5.49 19.81 -15.95
CA VAL A 103 -5.30 18.38 -16.14
C VAL A 103 -3.95 18.19 -16.82
N ILE A 104 -3.10 17.39 -16.20
CA ILE A 104 -1.72 17.15 -16.65
C ILE A 104 -1.47 15.65 -16.82
N GLN A 105 -0.40 15.33 -17.54
CA GLN A 105 0.18 14.00 -17.57
C GLN A 105 1.71 14.09 -17.57
N ASP A 106 2.36 13.25 -16.78
CA ASP A 106 3.81 13.20 -16.67
C ASP A 106 4.37 12.02 -17.45
N TYR A 107 5.57 12.19 -18.01
CA TYR A 107 6.23 11.26 -18.91
C TYR A 107 7.71 11.12 -18.56
N TYR A 108 8.27 9.93 -18.80
CA TYR A 108 9.71 9.69 -18.78
C TYR A 108 10.37 10.35 -20.00
N GLN A 109 11.45 11.13 -19.81
CA GLN A 109 12.14 11.79 -20.92
C GLN A 109 12.87 10.80 -21.82
N ASP A 110 13.45 9.75 -21.26
CA ASP A 110 14.34 8.86 -21.99
C ASP A 110 13.62 7.98 -23.03
N ASN A 111 12.35 7.66 -22.81
CA ASN A 111 11.59 6.79 -23.70
C ASN A 111 10.24 7.38 -24.17
N GLY A 112 9.83 8.54 -23.62
CA GLY A 112 8.58 9.21 -23.95
C GLY A 112 7.31 8.49 -23.49
N LYS A 113 7.43 7.44 -22.69
CA LYS A 113 6.28 6.74 -22.13
C LYS A 113 5.68 7.48 -20.94
N PRO A 114 4.38 7.33 -20.69
CA PRO A 114 3.74 7.90 -19.51
C PRO A 114 4.42 7.41 -18.22
N GLN A 115 4.72 8.33 -17.33
CA GLN A 115 5.07 8.07 -15.93
C GLN A 115 3.80 8.03 -15.08
N SER A 116 2.80 8.84 -15.43
CA SER A 116 1.50 8.82 -14.76
C SER A 116 0.34 8.74 -15.75
N ALA A 117 -0.84 8.33 -15.28
CA ALA A 117 -2.09 8.63 -15.97
C ALA A 117 -2.38 10.14 -15.90
N PRO A 118 -3.37 10.67 -16.67
CA PRO A 118 -3.82 12.03 -16.48
C PRO A 118 -4.24 12.32 -15.03
N ILE A 119 -3.84 13.47 -14.50
CA ILE A 119 -4.05 13.91 -13.12
C ILE A 119 -4.74 15.27 -13.11
N ILE A 120 -5.76 15.44 -12.27
CA ILE A 120 -6.32 16.77 -11.98
C ILE A 120 -5.47 17.39 -10.87
N LEU A 121 -4.97 18.59 -11.11
CA LEU A 121 -4.27 19.36 -10.09
C LEU A 121 -5.25 20.15 -9.24
N LYS A 122 -4.93 20.38 -7.97
CA LYS A 122 -5.68 21.32 -7.13
C LYS A 122 -5.56 22.75 -7.70
N LYS A 123 -6.51 23.60 -7.39
CA LYS A 123 -6.65 24.93 -8.00
C LYS A 123 -5.41 25.83 -7.85
N GLU A 124 -4.70 25.71 -6.75
CA GLU A 124 -3.52 26.51 -6.40
C GLU A 124 -2.20 25.86 -6.81
N ALA A 125 -2.26 24.72 -7.47
CA ALA A 125 -1.07 23.98 -7.89
C ALA A 125 -0.26 24.79 -8.93
N LYS A 126 1.05 24.73 -8.81
CA LYS A 126 1.95 25.30 -9.78
C LYS A 126 2.43 24.21 -10.74
N LEU A 127 2.35 24.47 -12.03
CA LEU A 127 2.75 23.50 -13.06
C LEU A 127 4.25 23.11 -13.01
N HIS A 128 5.06 23.91 -12.31
CA HIS A 128 6.48 23.65 -12.09
C HIS A 128 6.78 22.84 -10.82
N ASP A 129 5.77 22.56 -10.00
CA ASP A 129 5.93 21.76 -8.81
C ASP A 129 5.67 20.28 -9.17
N PHE A 130 6.72 19.47 -9.06
CA PHE A 130 6.65 18.04 -9.29
C PHE A 130 6.42 17.33 -7.96
N ASP A 131 5.20 17.54 -7.40
CA ASP A 131 4.80 17.08 -6.08
C ASP A 131 3.40 16.46 -6.13
N SER A 132 3.24 15.25 -5.59
CA SER A 132 1.96 14.54 -5.54
C SER A 132 0.91 15.28 -4.69
N GLY A 133 1.32 16.04 -3.66
CA GLY A 133 0.45 16.89 -2.85
C GLY A 133 -0.23 18.03 -3.62
N MET A 134 0.08 18.20 -4.91
CA MET A 134 -0.63 19.10 -5.82
C MET A 134 -1.85 18.46 -6.49
N SER A 135 -2.09 17.17 -6.28
CA SER A 135 -3.16 16.40 -6.94
C SER A 135 -4.51 16.59 -6.27
N ASP A 136 -5.58 16.49 -7.06
CA ASP A 136 -6.98 16.46 -6.62
C ASP A 136 -7.74 15.29 -7.29
N SER A 137 -7.03 14.21 -7.55
CA SER A 137 -7.55 12.98 -8.14
C SER A 137 -6.67 11.80 -7.76
N ARG A 138 -7.10 10.60 -8.16
CA ARG A 138 -6.21 9.44 -8.14
C ARG A 138 -5.02 9.69 -9.05
N ILE A 139 -3.81 9.35 -8.56
CA ILE A 139 -2.62 9.21 -9.35
C ILE A 139 -2.43 7.73 -9.66
N VAL A 140 -2.19 7.40 -10.91
CA VAL A 140 -1.71 6.09 -11.35
C VAL A 140 -0.29 6.26 -11.86
N TRP A 141 0.64 5.59 -11.21
CA TRP A 141 2.04 5.58 -11.62
C TRP A 141 2.32 4.38 -12.52
N TYR A 142 3.12 4.60 -13.56
CA TYR A 142 3.57 3.54 -14.46
C TYR A 142 5.08 3.35 -14.34
N ARG A 143 5.55 2.13 -14.56
CA ARG A 143 6.96 1.85 -14.80
C ARG A 143 7.36 2.26 -16.22
N GLU A 144 8.65 2.33 -16.48
CA GLU A 144 9.17 2.64 -17.81
C GLU A 144 8.77 1.61 -18.90
N ASP A 145 8.43 0.39 -18.52
CA ASP A 145 7.87 -0.61 -19.45
C ASP A 145 6.38 -0.36 -19.78
N GLY A 146 5.71 0.51 -19.03
CA GLY A 146 4.31 0.88 -19.16
C GLY A 146 3.38 0.08 -18.26
N SER A 147 3.89 -0.84 -17.45
CA SER A 147 3.09 -1.54 -16.44
C SER A 147 2.68 -0.59 -15.31
N VAL A 148 1.48 -0.78 -14.75
CA VAL A 148 1.05 -0.03 -13.56
C VAL A 148 1.96 -0.38 -12.39
N LEU A 149 2.53 0.63 -11.79
CA LEU A 149 3.38 0.54 -10.61
C LEU A 149 2.55 0.66 -9.33
N ALA A 150 1.78 1.75 -9.24
CA ALA A 150 1.05 2.09 -8.02
C ALA A 150 -0.15 2.97 -8.31
N THR A 151 -1.08 3.02 -7.36
CA THR A 151 -2.13 4.04 -7.30
C THR A 151 -2.13 4.73 -5.95
N GLN A 152 -2.43 6.03 -5.95
CA GLN A 152 -2.55 6.85 -4.75
C GLN A 152 -3.76 7.77 -4.91
N ASP A 153 -4.59 7.90 -3.87
CA ASP A 153 -5.80 8.70 -3.91
C ASP A 153 -5.60 10.03 -3.18
N TYR A 154 -5.93 11.14 -3.87
CA TYR A 154 -5.85 12.50 -3.35
C TYR A 154 -7.17 13.24 -3.52
N LYS A 155 -7.46 14.16 -2.59
CA LYS A 155 -8.57 15.11 -2.68
C LYS A 155 -8.16 16.48 -2.13
N GLY A 156 -8.24 17.51 -2.96
CA GLY A 156 -7.82 18.87 -2.59
C GLY A 156 -6.35 18.98 -2.19
N GLY A 157 -5.49 18.08 -2.68
CA GLY A 157 -4.09 17.96 -2.30
C GLY A 157 -3.86 17.18 -1.00
N ALA A 158 -4.90 16.73 -0.31
CA ALA A 158 -4.79 15.83 0.82
C ALA A 158 -4.67 14.40 0.34
N ASP A 159 -3.68 13.67 0.86
CA ASP A 159 -3.55 12.24 0.68
C ASP A 159 -4.68 11.53 1.45
N LEU A 160 -5.45 10.71 0.75
CA LEU A 160 -6.53 9.93 1.35
C LEU A 160 -6.04 8.63 2.01
N GLY A 161 -4.71 8.42 2.05
CA GLY A 161 -4.09 7.29 2.70
C GLY A 161 -4.32 5.95 2.01
N ARG A 162 -4.84 5.93 0.79
CA ARG A 162 -5.08 4.71 0.02
C ARG A 162 -4.00 4.56 -1.05
N HIS A 163 -3.00 3.72 -0.75
CA HIS A 163 -1.90 3.45 -1.65
C HIS A 163 -1.89 1.96 -2.01
N ASN A 164 -1.87 1.68 -3.30
CA ASN A 164 -1.74 0.32 -3.81
C ASN A 164 -0.45 0.20 -4.61
N TYR A 165 0.30 -0.85 -4.37
CA TYR A 165 1.49 -1.21 -5.11
C TYR A 165 1.27 -2.52 -5.86
N TYR A 166 1.62 -2.55 -7.14
CA TYR A 166 1.38 -3.68 -8.03
C TYR A 166 2.71 -4.33 -8.46
N GLN A 167 2.73 -5.64 -8.45
CA GLN A 167 3.83 -6.43 -8.95
C GLN A 167 3.28 -7.51 -9.89
N ASN A 168 3.84 -7.62 -11.09
CA ASN A 168 3.38 -8.57 -12.12
C ASN A 168 1.87 -8.46 -12.43
N GLY A 169 1.33 -7.24 -12.42
CA GLY A 169 -0.07 -6.97 -12.75
C GLY A 169 -1.09 -7.28 -11.63
N ILE A 170 -0.64 -7.70 -10.46
CA ILE A 170 -1.48 -8.01 -9.30
C ILE A 170 -1.09 -7.11 -8.11
N LEU A 171 -2.08 -6.75 -7.30
CA LEU A 171 -1.86 -6.02 -6.05
C LEU A 171 -0.93 -6.83 -5.15
N ALA A 172 0.20 -6.24 -4.77
CA ALA A 172 1.22 -6.88 -3.94
C ALA A 172 1.28 -6.28 -2.53
N ALA A 173 1.04 -4.97 -2.40
CA ALA A 173 0.96 -4.29 -1.12
C ALA A 173 -0.07 -3.17 -1.18
N GLN A 174 -0.69 -2.91 -0.05
CA GLN A 174 -1.65 -1.83 0.14
C GLN A 174 -1.41 -1.18 1.49
N SER A 175 -1.41 0.15 1.53
CA SER A 175 -1.51 0.89 2.79
C SER A 175 -2.83 1.65 2.84
N ALA A 176 -3.43 1.70 4.02
CA ALA A 176 -4.56 2.53 4.31
C ALA A 176 -4.30 3.30 5.60
N LEU A 177 -4.40 4.63 5.55
CA LEU A 177 -4.40 5.47 6.74
C LEU A 177 -5.84 5.60 7.27
N PRO A 178 -6.02 5.86 8.57
CA PRO A 178 -7.34 6.05 9.16
C PRO A 178 -7.91 7.38 8.68
N PHE A 179 -8.60 7.36 7.56
CA PHE A 179 -9.39 8.49 7.11
C PHE A 179 -10.88 8.13 7.20
N ASP A 180 -11.65 8.95 7.91
CA ASP A 180 -13.11 8.99 7.84
C ASP A 180 -13.55 9.54 6.47
N ILE A 181 -13.26 8.77 5.42
CA ILE A 181 -13.77 9.10 4.10
C ILE A 181 -15.15 8.48 4.01
N ALA A 182 -16.15 9.33 3.97
CA ALA A 182 -17.50 8.90 3.59
C ALA A 182 -17.37 8.13 2.27
N LYS A 183 -17.88 6.89 2.25
CA LYS A 183 -17.92 6.07 1.03
C LYS A 183 -18.76 6.81 0.01
N GLU A 184 -18.11 7.33 -1.03
CA GLU A 184 -18.79 7.93 -2.16
C GLU A 184 -19.32 6.82 -3.08
N ASP A 185 -20.46 7.07 -3.72
CA ASP A 185 -21.00 6.15 -4.73
C ASP A 185 -19.94 5.92 -5.81
N GLY A 186 -19.63 4.65 -6.08
CA GLY A 186 -18.61 4.24 -7.03
C GLY A 186 -17.20 4.05 -6.44
N ASP A 187 -17.04 4.17 -5.13
CA ASP A 187 -15.78 3.83 -4.46
C ASP A 187 -15.46 2.34 -4.64
N PRO A 188 -14.35 1.98 -5.31
CA PRO A 188 -13.98 0.58 -5.51
C PRO A 188 -13.73 -0.18 -4.21
N TYR A 189 -13.49 0.54 -3.10
CA TYR A 189 -13.29 -0.05 -1.78
C TYR A 189 -14.61 -0.30 -1.02
N ALA A 190 -15.75 0.21 -1.51
CA ALA A 190 -17.03 0.01 -0.84
C ALA A 190 -17.39 -1.48 -0.66
N ALA A 191 -16.95 -2.35 -1.58
CA ALA A 191 -17.19 -3.79 -1.52
C ALA A 191 -16.33 -4.52 -0.46
N VAL A 192 -15.21 -3.95 -0.04
CA VAL A 192 -14.27 -4.56 0.92
C VAL A 192 -14.55 -4.13 2.37
N GLY A 193 -15.57 -3.34 2.59
CA GLY A 193 -15.91 -2.86 3.93
C GLY A 193 -15.03 -1.70 4.37
N ASP A 194 -14.99 -1.47 5.67
CA ASP A 194 -14.11 -0.46 6.26
C ASP A 194 -12.67 -0.93 6.09
N ILE A 195 -11.92 -0.30 5.17
CA ILE A 195 -10.48 -0.48 5.10
C ILE A 195 -9.89 0.44 6.17
N SER A 196 -10.13 0.05 7.40
CA SER A 196 -9.48 0.68 8.53
C SER A 196 -7.98 0.41 8.45
N ARG A 197 -7.22 1.39 8.81
CA ARG A 197 -5.78 1.44 9.11
C ARG A 197 -4.96 0.20 8.79
N GLY A 198 -3.72 0.39 8.43
CA GLY A 198 -2.71 -0.65 8.37
C GLY A 198 -2.24 -1.01 6.97
N ASN A 199 -1.22 -1.83 6.95
CA ASN A 199 -0.62 -2.32 5.73
C ASN A 199 -1.07 -3.75 5.46
N ARG A 200 -1.32 -4.04 4.18
CA ARG A 200 -1.68 -5.37 3.70
C ARG A 200 -0.70 -5.80 2.64
N TYR A 201 -0.29 -7.05 2.72
CA TYR A 201 0.59 -7.67 1.75
C TYR A 201 -0.07 -8.91 1.20
N TYR A 202 0.11 -9.17 -0.09
CA TYR A 202 -0.62 -10.20 -0.79
C TYR A 202 0.32 -11.20 -1.48
N TYR A 203 -0.14 -12.44 -1.54
CA TYR A 203 0.44 -13.45 -2.42
C TYR A 203 0.15 -13.12 -3.89
N PRO A 204 0.92 -13.70 -4.85
CA PRO A 204 0.70 -13.47 -6.28
C PRO A 204 -0.70 -13.88 -6.80
N ASP A 205 -1.44 -14.67 -6.04
CA ASP A 205 -2.83 -15.05 -6.36
C ASP A 205 -3.87 -14.07 -5.78
N GLY A 206 -3.43 -13.01 -5.10
CA GLY A 206 -4.27 -11.98 -4.50
C GLY A 206 -4.80 -12.31 -3.09
N ARG A 207 -4.41 -13.44 -2.51
CA ARG A 207 -4.76 -13.75 -1.11
C ARG A 207 -3.89 -12.96 -0.16
N ILE A 208 -4.47 -12.60 0.99
CA ILE A 208 -3.72 -11.92 2.06
C ILE A 208 -2.57 -12.80 2.54
N MET A 209 -1.40 -12.21 2.67
CA MET A 209 -0.19 -12.81 3.19
C MET A 209 0.14 -12.28 4.58
N ALA A 210 0.05 -10.96 4.75
CA ALA A 210 0.30 -10.29 6.01
C ALA A 210 -0.59 -9.07 6.17
N PHE A 211 -0.95 -8.78 7.41
CA PHE A 211 -1.65 -7.58 7.82
C PHE A 211 -0.95 -6.97 9.02
N GLU A 212 -0.71 -5.67 8.98
CA GLU A 212 -0.16 -4.88 10.08
C GLU A 212 -1.16 -3.79 10.42
N ASP A 213 -1.74 -3.83 11.61
CA ASP A 213 -2.46 -2.68 12.17
C ASP A 213 -1.46 -1.78 12.90
N LEU A 214 -1.47 -0.50 12.57
CA LEU A 214 -0.60 0.53 13.13
C LEU A 214 -1.45 1.54 13.92
N GLU A 215 -2.31 1.07 14.81
CA GLU A 215 -3.24 1.94 15.53
C GLU A 215 -2.52 3.09 16.26
N ASP A 216 -1.49 2.74 17.00
CA ASP A 216 -0.53 3.67 17.62
C ASP A 216 0.75 2.91 18.00
N ALA A 217 1.71 3.60 18.67
CA ALA A 217 2.97 2.99 19.07
C ALA A 217 2.81 1.87 20.11
N ASP A 218 1.71 1.88 20.87
CA ASP A 218 1.45 0.97 21.98
C ASP A 218 0.52 -0.20 21.56
N ASN A 219 -0.20 -0.04 20.43
CA ASN A 219 -1.16 -1.01 19.91
C ASN A 219 -0.78 -1.42 18.48
N PHE A 220 0.13 -2.38 18.39
CA PHE A 220 0.54 -2.98 17.13
C PHE A 220 -0.02 -4.40 17.02
N GLU A 221 -0.62 -4.73 15.87
CA GLU A 221 -1.09 -6.07 15.56
C GLU A 221 -0.49 -6.55 14.24
N LEU A 222 0.01 -7.78 14.22
CA LEU A 222 0.60 -8.42 13.05
C LEU A 222 -0.02 -9.79 12.85
N LEU A 223 -0.57 -10.01 11.67
CA LEU A 223 -1.19 -11.27 11.25
C LEU A 223 -0.47 -11.83 10.03
N TYR A 224 -0.09 -13.09 10.08
CA TYR A 224 0.48 -13.82 8.94
C TYR A 224 -0.41 -14.98 8.53
N TYR A 225 -0.54 -15.18 7.24
CA TYR A 225 -1.33 -16.22 6.61
C TYR A 225 -0.49 -17.03 5.65
N ARG A 226 -0.84 -18.31 5.47
CA ARG A 226 -0.29 -19.16 4.41
C ARG A 226 -0.99 -18.88 3.08
N ALA A 227 -0.39 -19.36 1.99
CA ALA A 227 -0.93 -19.20 0.65
C ALA A 227 -2.30 -19.89 0.45
N ASP A 228 -2.65 -20.88 1.26
CA ASP A 228 -3.98 -21.50 1.27
C ASP A 228 -5.02 -20.69 2.07
N GLY A 229 -4.59 -19.60 2.75
CA GLY A 229 -5.41 -18.74 3.58
C GLY A 229 -5.53 -19.19 5.04
N SER A 230 -4.87 -20.30 5.44
CA SER A 230 -4.83 -20.70 6.84
C SER A 230 -3.98 -19.73 7.68
N PRO A 231 -4.34 -19.46 8.95
CA PRO A 231 -3.56 -18.60 9.82
C PRO A 231 -2.20 -19.24 10.11
N LEU A 232 -1.16 -18.43 10.20
CA LEU A 232 0.20 -18.85 10.54
C LEU A 232 0.63 -18.27 11.88
N MET A 233 0.49 -16.96 12.05
CA MET A 233 0.92 -16.24 13.24
C MET A 233 0.00 -15.06 13.51
N HIS A 234 -0.26 -14.81 14.78
CA HIS A 234 -0.83 -13.57 15.30
C HIS A 234 0.10 -13.04 16.39
N PHE A 235 0.50 -11.80 16.28
CA PHE A 235 1.25 -11.07 17.29
C PHE A 235 0.50 -9.79 17.62
N ARG A 236 0.39 -9.48 18.91
CA ARG A 236 -0.19 -8.23 19.39
C ARG A 236 0.65 -7.68 20.53
N THR A 237 0.97 -6.40 20.51
CA THR A 237 1.54 -5.72 21.68
C THR A 237 0.45 -5.49 22.72
N SER A 238 0.83 -5.51 24.00
CA SER A 238 -0.03 -5.18 25.13
C SER A 238 0.57 -4.02 25.93
N GLU A 239 -0.26 -3.31 26.70
CA GLU A 239 0.14 -2.12 27.48
C GLU A 239 1.32 -2.36 28.46
N ASP A 240 1.61 -3.62 28.78
CA ASP A 240 2.70 -4.03 29.67
C ASP A 240 3.99 -4.48 28.96
N ASP A 241 4.12 -4.17 27.66
CA ASP A 241 5.25 -4.57 26.79
C ASP A 241 5.42 -6.09 26.63
N SER A 242 4.51 -6.90 27.15
CA SER A 242 4.45 -8.33 26.90
C SER A 242 3.63 -8.58 25.63
N GLY A 243 4.27 -8.78 24.50
CA GLY A 243 3.55 -9.12 23.27
C GLY A 243 2.98 -10.55 23.36
N ASP A 244 1.69 -10.69 23.09
CA ASP A 244 1.05 -12.00 22.94
C ASP A 244 1.30 -12.53 21.52
N ARG A 245 1.83 -13.76 21.44
CA ARG A 245 2.06 -14.42 20.16
C ARG A 245 1.37 -15.78 20.11
N SER A 246 0.65 -16.00 19.04
CA SER A 246 -0.04 -17.25 18.76
C SER A 246 0.39 -17.79 17.40
N THR A 247 0.65 -19.08 17.29
CA THR A 247 1.06 -19.73 16.05
C THR A 247 0.31 -21.02 15.81
N TRP A 248 0.03 -21.31 14.53
CA TRP A 248 -0.75 -22.47 14.10
C TRP A 248 -0.03 -23.29 13.04
N ASN A 249 -0.21 -24.61 13.08
CA ASN A 249 0.20 -25.48 11.97
C ASN A 249 -0.80 -25.39 10.79
N ALA A 250 -0.51 -26.07 9.69
CA ALA A 250 -1.36 -26.07 8.50
C ALA A 250 -2.76 -26.72 8.72
N ASN A 251 -2.94 -27.48 9.78
CA ASN A 251 -4.24 -28.07 10.15
C ASN A 251 -5.08 -27.11 11.01
N GLY A 252 -4.52 -25.96 11.41
CA GLY A 252 -5.17 -25.00 12.31
C GLY A 252 -5.00 -25.32 13.79
N ASP A 253 -4.13 -26.26 14.15
CA ASP A 253 -3.83 -26.57 15.54
C ASP A 253 -2.81 -25.55 16.08
N TYR A 254 -2.99 -25.17 17.34
CA TYR A 254 -2.04 -24.32 18.05
C TYR A 254 -0.72 -25.08 18.29
N VAL A 255 0.40 -24.46 17.95
CA VAL A 255 1.73 -25.07 18.07
C VAL A 255 2.74 -24.07 18.61
N ALA A 256 3.87 -24.59 19.15
CA ALA A 256 4.99 -23.75 19.51
C ALA A 256 5.60 -23.09 18.24
N GLU A 257 6.08 -21.87 18.40
CA GLU A 257 6.60 -21.04 17.29
C GLU A 257 7.72 -21.75 16.51
N GLU A 258 8.61 -22.45 17.19
CA GLU A 258 9.74 -23.15 16.59
C GLU A 258 9.29 -24.19 15.54
N THR A 259 8.06 -24.71 15.69
CA THR A 259 7.48 -25.68 14.74
C THR A 259 7.22 -25.06 13.36
N VAL A 260 6.91 -23.78 13.32
CA VAL A 260 6.52 -23.03 12.11
C VAL A 260 7.45 -21.86 11.80
N GLN A 261 8.59 -21.76 12.50
CA GLN A 261 9.54 -20.67 12.38
C GLN A 261 9.98 -20.41 10.93
N ALA A 262 10.30 -21.46 10.18
CA ALA A 262 10.72 -21.33 8.80
C ALA A 262 9.63 -20.73 7.89
N GLU A 263 8.35 -20.99 8.17
CA GLU A 263 7.23 -20.39 7.44
C GLU A 263 7.08 -18.91 7.82
N ILE A 264 7.22 -18.58 9.11
CA ILE A 264 7.21 -17.20 9.62
C ILE A 264 8.34 -16.39 8.96
N ASP A 265 9.55 -16.93 8.96
CA ASP A 265 10.72 -16.28 8.34
C ASP A 265 10.49 -16.00 6.86
N ALA A 266 9.89 -16.94 6.13
CA ALA A 266 9.60 -16.79 4.71
C ALA A 266 8.57 -15.67 4.44
N VAL A 267 7.50 -15.59 5.24
CA VAL A 267 6.50 -14.52 5.13
C VAL A 267 7.10 -13.17 5.52
N THR A 268 7.89 -13.13 6.59
CA THR A 268 8.60 -11.92 7.04
C THR A 268 9.53 -11.39 5.95
N ALA A 269 10.38 -12.25 5.39
CA ALA A 269 11.31 -11.85 4.33
C ALA A 269 10.57 -11.29 3.09
N ARG A 270 9.47 -11.94 2.71
CA ARG A 270 8.66 -11.47 1.57
C ARG A 270 7.96 -10.14 1.84
N ARG A 271 7.43 -9.94 3.04
CA ARG A 271 6.83 -8.69 3.48
C ARG A 271 7.85 -7.55 3.43
N GLU A 272 9.05 -7.75 3.99
CA GLU A 272 10.13 -6.77 4.00
C GLU A 272 10.63 -6.43 2.59
N GLU A 273 10.70 -7.43 1.70
CA GLU A 273 11.00 -7.22 0.28
C GLU A 273 9.98 -6.28 -0.37
N LEU A 274 8.68 -6.55 -0.17
CA LEU A 274 7.61 -5.71 -0.72
C LEU A 274 7.65 -4.29 -0.15
N GLN A 275 7.84 -4.15 1.16
CA GLN A 275 7.98 -2.85 1.82
C GLN A 275 9.16 -2.07 1.24
N SER A 276 10.30 -2.72 1.06
CA SER A 276 11.49 -2.11 0.46
C SER A 276 11.26 -1.72 -1.00
N ALA A 277 10.50 -2.53 -1.76
CA ALA A 277 10.17 -2.24 -3.16
C ALA A 277 9.25 -1.01 -3.26
N VAL A 278 8.23 -0.91 -2.41
CA VAL A 278 7.35 0.27 -2.34
C VAL A 278 8.17 1.54 -2.13
N HIS A 279 9.07 1.55 -1.14
CA HIS A 279 9.91 2.72 -0.84
C HIS A 279 10.90 3.09 -1.96
N ARG A 280 11.36 2.12 -2.72
CA ARG A 280 12.35 2.33 -3.79
C ARG A 280 11.72 2.74 -5.11
N GLU A 281 10.57 2.18 -5.45
CA GLU A 281 10.00 2.25 -6.79
C GLU A 281 8.97 3.35 -6.97
N ILE A 282 8.23 3.71 -5.92
CA ILE A 282 7.23 4.78 -6.02
C ILE A 282 7.95 6.13 -5.94
N PRO A 283 7.73 7.04 -6.92
CA PRO A 283 8.43 8.33 -7.02
C PRO A 283 8.18 9.27 -5.85
#